data_29a4bf6bbbd91ad9d1e5e694fab36491
#
_entry.id   29a4bf6bbbd91ad9d1e5e694fab36491
#
_cell.length_a   1.000
_cell.length_b   1.000
_cell.length_c   1.000
_cell.angle_alpha   90.00
_cell.angle_beta   90.00
_cell.angle_gamma   90.00
#
_symmetry.space_group_name_H-M   'P 1'
#
loop_
_entity.id
_entity.type
_entity.pdbx_description
1 polymer ?
#
loop_
_entity_poly.entity_id
_entity_poly.type
_entity_poly.pdbx_seq_one_letter_code
_entity_poly.pdbx_strand_id
1 'polypeptide(L)'
;ASLVGSEMCIRDRIRKMKNEPLTLRHRIGLEIARKLNNDLLKEHPLKQLFWECTLRCNLHCRHCGSDCKKIAGHPDMPKEDFLKVLDSVAASTDPHKVFVIITGGEPLMREDLEECGKAIYDKGFPWGMVTNGLYMTRERFRRLLASGLHTATVSLDGFAADHNWMRGNPQSFERAVEAIKMMAEEPGFVFDVVTCVNKHSYMRLEEMKEFLLSLGVKRWRLFTVFPVGRAAKDPELQLSNRDFRGVMEFIKRTRKEGRIKTAYGCEGFLGNYEGDVRDHFFHCQAGVSVGSVLVDGAISACPSIRADYHQGNIYKDDFMEVWNNKYQPYRDREW
;
A
#
# COMPACT_ATOMS: atom_id res chain seq x y z
N ALA A 1 -21.23 -4.63 -3.92
CA ALA A 1 -21.47 -3.62 -4.99
C ALA A 1 -20.22 -2.81 -5.33
N SER A 2 -19.27 -2.60 -4.37
CA SER A 2 -18.09 -1.73 -4.61
C SER A 2 -16.93 -2.41 -5.35
N LEU A 3 -16.73 -3.73 -5.20
CA LEU A 3 -15.76 -4.48 -6.01
C LEU A 3 -16.17 -4.50 -7.50
N VAL A 4 -17.46 -4.59 -7.78
CA VAL A 4 -18.00 -4.52 -9.15
C VAL A 4 -17.73 -3.15 -9.80
N GLY A 5 -17.77 -2.05 -9.04
CA GLY A 5 -17.48 -0.71 -9.56
C GLY A 5 -16.01 -0.50 -9.92
N SER A 6 -15.07 -0.99 -9.11
CA SER A 6 -13.63 -0.86 -9.40
C SER A 6 -13.17 -1.80 -10.52
N GLU A 7 -13.66 -3.03 -10.56
CA GLU A 7 -13.40 -3.95 -11.67
C GLU A 7 -14.03 -3.46 -12.98
N MET A 8 -15.23 -2.89 -12.94
CA MET A 8 -15.90 -2.34 -14.11
C MET A 8 -15.13 -1.13 -14.66
N CYS A 9 -14.61 -0.26 -13.81
CA CYS A 9 -13.81 0.89 -14.25
C CYS A 9 -12.47 0.47 -14.88
N ILE A 10 -11.83 -0.59 -14.35
CA ILE A 10 -10.61 -1.17 -14.91
C ILE A 10 -10.93 -1.92 -16.22
N ARG A 11 -11.97 -2.73 -16.25
CA ARG A 11 -12.41 -3.47 -17.46
C ARG A 11 -12.80 -2.53 -18.61
N ASP A 12 -13.49 -1.42 -18.34
CA ASP A 12 -13.85 -0.45 -19.38
C ASP A 12 -12.64 0.34 -19.89
N ARG A 13 -11.65 0.61 -19.04
CA ARG A 13 -10.37 1.21 -19.46
C ARG A 13 -9.57 0.25 -20.35
N ILE A 14 -9.53 -1.02 -19.99
CA ILE A 14 -8.82 -2.07 -20.77
C ILE A 14 -9.54 -2.38 -22.09
N ARG A 15 -10.89 -2.42 -22.13
CA ARG A 15 -11.69 -2.68 -23.33
C ARG A 15 -11.51 -1.65 -24.45
N LYS A 16 -11.20 -0.40 -24.09
CA LYS A 16 -10.90 0.68 -25.05
C LYS A 16 -9.44 0.72 -25.53
N MET A 17 -8.56 -0.10 -24.94
CA MET A 17 -7.22 -0.32 -25.46
C MET A 17 -7.34 -1.27 -26.68
N LYS A 18 -6.73 -0.92 -27.82
CA LYS A 18 -6.62 -1.87 -28.94
C LYS A 18 -6.06 -3.18 -28.39
N ASN A 19 -6.74 -4.29 -28.63
CA ASN A 19 -6.30 -5.64 -28.25
C ASN A 19 -5.04 -6.00 -29.06
N GLU A 20 -3.88 -5.51 -28.64
CA GLU A 20 -2.63 -6.06 -29.15
C GLU A 20 -2.47 -7.46 -28.53
N PRO A 21 -2.24 -8.49 -29.35
CA PRO A 21 -2.09 -9.84 -28.84
C PRO A 21 -0.85 -9.93 -27.95
N LEU A 22 -0.96 -10.66 -26.85
CA LEU A 22 0.16 -10.91 -25.95
C LEU A 22 1.31 -11.59 -26.73
N THR A 23 2.52 -11.11 -26.53
CA THR A 23 3.71 -11.71 -27.13
C THR A 23 3.92 -13.13 -26.60
N LEU A 24 4.64 -13.98 -27.35
CA LEU A 24 4.94 -15.34 -26.93
C LEU A 24 5.63 -15.36 -25.52
N ARG A 25 6.55 -14.42 -25.29
CA ARG A 25 7.22 -14.26 -23.99
C ARG A 25 6.22 -14.03 -22.86
N HIS A 26 5.24 -13.13 -23.06
CA HIS A 26 4.20 -12.86 -22.06
C HIS A 26 3.31 -14.08 -21.83
N ARG A 27 2.95 -14.82 -22.89
CA ARG A 27 2.14 -16.05 -22.75
C ARG A 27 2.84 -17.12 -21.91
N ILE A 28 4.13 -17.38 -22.19
CA ILE A 28 4.93 -18.32 -21.40
C ILE A 28 5.05 -17.84 -19.94
N GLY A 29 5.37 -16.55 -19.76
CA GLY A 29 5.46 -15.96 -18.42
C GLY A 29 4.16 -16.04 -17.63
N LEU A 30 3.01 -15.85 -18.29
CA LEU A 30 1.69 -16.00 -17.66
C LEU A 30 1.40 -17.43 -17.24
N GLU A 31 1.76 -18.45 -18.05
CA GLU A 31 1.56 -19.85 -17.67
C GLU A 31 2.40 -20.25 -16.46
N ILE A 32 3.65 -19.78 -16.41
CA ILE A 32 4.51 -19.98 -15.24
C ILE A 32 3.92 -19.28 -14.02
N ALA A 33 3.52 -18.01 -14.17
CA ALA A 33 2.90 -17.23 -13.10
C ALA A 33 1.59 -17.87 -12.61
N ARG A 34 0.76 -18.39 -13.52
CA ARG A 34 -0.48 -19.11 -13.19
C ARG A 34 -0.20 -20.33 -12.31
N LYS A 35 0.77 -21.15 -12.67
CA LYS A 35 1.16 -22.33 -11.89
C LYS A 35 1.64 -21.95 -10.49
N LEU A 36 2.57 -20.99 -10.40
CA LEU A 36 3.10 -20.50 -9.13
C LEU A 36 2.01 -19.88 -8.25
N ASN A 37 1.08 -19.14 -8.85
CA ASN A 37 -0.03 -18.53 -8.13
C ASN A 37 -1.05 -19.57 -7.65
N ASN A 38 -1.31 -20.63 -8.41
CA ASN A 38 -2.17 -21.71 -7.98
C ASN A 38 -1.59 -22.47 -6.77
N ASP A 39 -0.26 -22.68 -6.74
CA ASP A 39 0.39 -23.26 -5.58
C ASP A 39 0.29 -22.32 -4.37
N LEU A 40 0.52 -21.03 -4.57
CA LEU A 40 0.38 -20.01 -3.53
C LEU A 40 -1.06 -19.91 -2.98
N LEU A 41 -2.08 -20.07 -3.84
CA LEU A 41 -3.48 -20.08 -3.43
C LEU A 41 -3.80 -21.27 -2.53
N LYS A 42 -3.22 -22.46 -2.81
CA LYS A 42 -3.39 -23.66 -2.00
C LYS A 42 -2.70 -23.56 -0.64
N GLU A 43 -1.47 -23.08 -0.64
CA GLU A 43 -0.66 -22.94 0.58
C GLU A 43 -1.07 -21.74 1.43
N HIS A 44 -1.55 -20.68 0.81
CA HIS A 44 -1.97 -19.39 1.38
C HIS A 44 -1.19 -18.94 2.63
N PRO A 45 0.17 -18.89 2.56
CA PRO A 45 0.99 -18.50 3.69
C PRO A 45 0.78 -17.03 4.03
N LEU A 46 0.46 -16.71 5.26
CA LEU A 46 0.42 -15.30 5.70
C LEU A 46 1.84 -14.72 5.66
N LYS A 47 2.09 -13.74 4.79
CA LYS A 47 3.39 -13.05 4.64
C LYS A 47 3.36 -11.60 5.08
N GLN A 48 2.20 -10.96 4.98
CA GLN A 48 2.01 -9.57 5.38
C GLN A 48 0.72 -9.43 6.16
N LEU A 49 0.80 -8.81 7.31
CA LEU A 49 -0.35 -8.48 8.14
C LEU A 49 -0.41 -6.96 8.33
N PHE A 50 -1.44 -6.34 7.77
CA PHE A 50 -1.69 -4.93 7.96
C PHE A 50 -2.46 -4.70 9.26
N TRP A 51 -2.03 -3.72 10.02
CA TRP A 51 -2.75 -3.20 11.17
C TRP A 51 -3.18 -1.76 10.90
N GLU A 52 -4.48 -1.55 10.76
CA GLU A 52 -5.05 -0.22 10.78
C GLU A 52 -5.19 0.23 12.24
N CYS A 53 -4.15 0.83 12.76
CA CYS A 53 -4.03 1.12 14.19
C CYS A 53 -4.86 2.33 14.65
N THR A 54 -5.28 3.18 13.72
CA THR A 54 -6.06 4.41 13.95
C THR A 54 -6.77 4.87 12.68
N LEU A 55 -7.90 5.57 12.81
CA LEU A 55 -8.51 6.36 11.72
C LEU A 55 -8.26 7.86 11.87
N ARG A 56 -7.54 8.29 12.92
CA ARG A 56 -7.13 9.68 13.06
C ARG A 56 -6.05 10.01 12.04
N CYS A 57 -6.16 11.18 11.41
CA CYS A 57 -5.17 11.68 10.45
C CYS A 57 -4.99 13.19 10.61
N ASN A 58 -3.76 13.66 10.53
CA ASN A 58 -3.40 15.07 10.57
C ASN A 58 -3.56 15.79 9.22
N LEU A 59 -3.98 15.06 8.17
CA LEU A 59 -4.24 15.58 6.82
C LEU A 59 -5.69 15.33 6.39
N HIS A 60 -6.14 16.11 5.40
CA HIS A 60 -7.44 15.95 4.76
C HIS A 60 -7.30 15.74 3.25
N CYS A 61 -6.61 14.67 2.86
CA CYS A 61 -6.26 14.41 1.46
C CYS A 61 -7.49 14.24 0.57
N ARG A 62 -7.52 14.88 -0.59
CA ARG A 62 -8.61 14.81 -1.59
C ARG A 62 -8.86 13.37 -2.08
N HIS A 63 -7.82 12.56 -2.17
CA HIS A 63 -7.86 11.17 -2.66
C HIS A 63 -8.05 10.11 -1.57
N CYS A 64 -8.32 10.47 -0.32
CA CYS A 64 -8.40 9.49 0.76
C CYS A 64 -9.60 8.55 0.60
N GLY A 65 -9.31 7.27 0.35
CA GLY A 65 -10.32 6.22 0.23
C GLY A 65 -11.00 5.87 1.56
N SER A 66 -10.32 6.06 2.69
CA SER A 66 -10.83 5.75 4.03
C SER A 66 -11.53 6.93 4.72
N ASP A 67 -11.58 8.10 4.07
CA ASP A 67 -12.17 9.34 4.63
C ASP A 67 -11.67 9.69 6.05
N CYS A 68 -10.40 9.41 6.33
CA CYS A 68 -9.78 9.67 7.62
C CYS A 68 -9.78 11.17 7.97
N LYS A 69 -9.95 11.48 9.25
CA LYS A 69 -10.13 12.85 9.78
C LYS A 69 -9.26 13.04 11.03
N LYS A 70 -9.09 14.31 11.45
CA LYS A 70 -8.37 14.64 12.69
C LYS A 70 -9.03 14.02 13.93
N ILE A 71 -10.35 14.03 13.95
CA ILE A 71 -11.18 13.36 14.97
C ILE A 71 -11.86 12.19 14.24
N ALA A 72 -11.52 10.98 14.64
CA ALA A 72 -12.12 9.78 14.08
C ALA A 72 -13.42 9.41 14.80
N GLY A 73 -14.34 8.76 14.09
CA GLY A 73 -15.58 8.23 14.67
C GLY A 73 -15.38 6.94 15.49
N HIS A 74 -14.15 6.40 15.49
CA HIS A 74 -13.78 5.20 16.24
C HIS A 74 -12.48 5.47 17.03
N PRO A 75 -12.35 5.01 18.28
CA PRO A 75 -11.09 5.11 19.04
C PRO A 75 -9.98 4.31 18.37
N ASP A 76 -8.74 4.64 18.69
CA ASP A 76 -7.59 3.84 18.29
C ASP A 76 -7.71 2.43 18.87
N MET A 77 -7.33 1.40 18.11
CA MET A 77 -7.30 0.04 18.64
C MET A 77 -6.25 -0.07 19.76
N PRO A 78 -6.61 -0.59 20.95
CA PRO A 78 -5.61 -0.91 21.97
C PRO A 78 -4.52 -1.85 21.42
N LYS A 79 -3.25 -1.59 21.73
CA LYS A 79 -2.16 -2.44 21.25
C LYS A 79 -2.31 -3.89 21.70
N GLU A 80 -2.80 -4.10 22.91
CA GLU A 80 -3.03 -5.41 23.51
C GLU A 80 -3.97 -6.29 22.66
N ASP A 81 -4.97 -5.68 22.01
CA ASP A 81 -5.90 -6.42 21.17
C ASP A 81 -5.23 -6.89 19.87
N PHE A 82 -4.39 -6.04 19.27
CA PHE A 82 -3.59 -6.47 18.12
C PHE A 82 -2.50 -7.48 18.52
N LEU A 83 -1.90 -7.36 19.70
CA LEU A 83 -0.91 -8.33 20.19
C LEU A 83 -1.49 -9.74 20.38
N LYS A 84 -2.78 -9.88 20.74
CA LYS A 84 -3.47 -11.18 20.77
C LYS A 84 -3.57 -11.81 19.36
N VAL A 85 -3.78 -10.98 18.32
CA VAL A 85 -3.73 -11.44 16.94
C VAL A 85 -2.34 -11.99 16.60
N LEU A 86 -1.28 -11.28 17.01
CA LEU A 86 0.08 -11.76 16.78
C LEU A 86 0.40 -13.05 17.55
N ASP A 87 -0.19 -13.25 18.74
CA ASP A 87 -0.06 -14.51 19.48
C ASP A 87 -0.70 -15.68 18.71
N SER A 88 -1.89 -15.48 18.13
CA SER A 88 -2.53 -16.47 17.27
C SER A 88 -1.67 -16.80 16.03
N VAL A 89 -1.08 -15.76 15.40
CA VAL A 89 -0.18 -15.95 14.24
C VAL A 89 1.09 -16.72 14.65
N ALA A 90 1.74 -16.33 15.78
CA ALA A 90 2.97 -16.97 16.26
C ALA A 90 2.78 -18.43 16.65
N ALA A 91 1.58 -18.80 17.11
CA ALA A 91 1.24 -20.20 17.41
C ALA A 91 1.14 -21.08 16.14
N SER A 92 0.94 -20.46 14.97
CA SER A 92 0.68 -21.16 13.71
C SER A 92 1.81 -21.04 12.68
N THR A 93 2.67 -20.04 12.79
CA THR A 93 3.75 -19.79 11.84
C THR A 93 4.93 -19.08 12.50
N ASP A 94 6.09 -19.13 11.85
CA ASP A 94 7.29 -18.40 12.27
C ASP A 94 7.07 -16.88 12.17
N PRO A 95 7.09 -16.13 13.30
CA PRO A 95 6.90 -14.68 13.31
C PRO A 95 7.84 -13.92 12.37
N HIS A 96 9.09 -14.37 12.21
CA HIS A 96 10.08 -13.72 11.33
C HIS A 96 9.69 -13.76 9.83
N LYS A 97 8.74 -14.63 9.46
CA LYS A 97 8.22 -14.75 8.07
C LYS A 97 6.99 -13.90 7.80
N VAL A 98 6.43 -13.26 8.83
CA VAL A 98 5.24 -12.42 8.72
C VAL A 98 5.62 -10.96 8.97
N PHE A 99 5.55 -10.15 7.93
CA PHE A 99 5.85 -8.73 8.00
C PHE A 99 4.61 -7.94 8.45
N VAL A 100 4.70 -7.25 9.59
CA VAL A 100 3.61 -6.39 10.09
C VAL A 100 3.75 -4.99 9.48
N ILE A 101 2.66 -4.47 8.93
CA ILE A 101 2.62 -3.11 8.34
C ILE A 101 1.62 -2.27 9.12
N ILE A 102 2.12 -1.29 9.87
CA ILE A 102 1.28 -0.35 10.60
C ILE A 102 0.78 0.73 9.63
N THR A 103 -0.53 0.86 9.57
CA THR A 103 -1.23 1.81 8.71
C THR A 103 -2.45 2.39 9.43
N GLY A 104 -3.32 3.07 8.71
CA GLY A 104 -4.55 3.63 9.24
C GLY A 104 -4.88 4.95 8.58
N GLY A 105 -5.28 5.95 9.37
CA GLY A 105 -5.24 7.35 8.94
C GLY A 105 -3.79 7.79 8.80
N GLU A 106 -3.18 8.14 9.94
CA GLU A 106 -1.74 8.39 10.03
C GLU A 106 -1.21 7.75 11.32
N PRO A 107 -0.33 6.75 11.25
CA PRO A 107 0.21 6.09 12.45
C PRO A 107 0.90 7.04 13.42
N LEU A 108 1.57 8.08 12.92
CA LEU A 108 2.24 9.10 13.76
C LEU A 108 1.28 9.94 14.61
N MET A 109 -0.04 9.78 14.45
CA MET A 109 -1.05 10.36 15.34
C MET A 109 -1.18 9.60 16.66
N ARG A 110 -0.68 8.36 16.73
CA ARG A 110 -0.62 7.61 17.99
C ARG A 110 0.53 8.09 18.85
N GLU A 111 0.28 8.31 20.12
CA GLU A 111 1.30 8.69 21.10
C GLU A 111 2.14 7.49 21.54
N ASP A 112 1.54 6.30 21.53
CA ASP A 112 2.14 5.01 21.94
C ASP A 112 2.68 4.19 20.74
N LEU A 113 2.90 4.79 19.57
CA LEU A 113 3.32 4.08 18.36
C LEU A 113 4.64 3.34 18.55
N GLU A 114 5.60 3.98 19.21
CA GLU A 114 6.92 3.39 19.50
C GLU A 114 6.80 2.17 20.44
N GLU A 115 5.90 2.24 21.43
CA GLU A 115 5.61 1.09 22.29
C GLU A 115 4.92 -0.05 21.53
N CYS A 116 3.99 0.28 20.62
CA CYS A 116 3.37 -0.69 19.74
C CYS A 116 4.43 -1.39 18.88
N GLY A 117 5.29 -0.62 18.23
CA GLY A 117 6.37 -1.16 17.39
C GLY A 117 7.32 -2.06 18.18
N LYS A 118 7.75 -1.62 19.37
CA LYS A 118 8.62 -2.43 20.25
C LYS A 118 7.97 -3.75 20.65
N ALA A 119 6.69 -3.73 21.04
CA ALA A 119 5.96 -4.94 21.41
C ALA A 119 5.79 -5.92 20.25
N ILE A 120 5.58 -5.43 19.02
CA ILE A 120 5.53 -6.24 17.79
C ILE A 120 6.91 -6.88 17.55
N TYR A 121 7.98 -6.08 17.64
CA TYR A 121 9.35 -6.52 17.43
C TYR A 121 9.77 -7.58 18.48
N ASP A 122 9.42 -7.38 19.75
CA ASP A 122 9.74 -8.31 20.83
C ASP A 122 9.03 -9.67 20.69
N LYS A 123 7.91 -9.72 19.97
CA LYS A 123 7.25 -10.97 19.58
C LYS A 123 7.89 -11.66 18.36
N GLY A 124 8.98 -11.09 17.79
CA GLY A 124 9.73 -11.63 16.66
C GLY A 124 9.19 -11.20 15.28
N PHE A 125 8.22 -10.29 15.22
CA PHE A 125 7.69 -9.83 13.95
C PHE A 125 8.48 -8.62 13.42
N PRO A 126 9.08 -8.70 12.21
CA PRO A 126 9.58 -7.53 11.54
C PRO A 126 8.41 -6.60 11.18
N TRP A 127 8.59 -5.29 11.36
CA TRP A 127 7.51 -4.36 11.11
C TRP A 127 7.95 -3.10 10.34
N GLY A 128 7.00 -2.48 9.69
CA GLY A 128 7.14 -1.23 8.97
C GLY A 128 5.88 -0.40 9.04
N MET A 129 5.93 0.80 8.44
CA MET A 129 4.77 1.70 8.46
C MET A 129 4.59 2.44 7.14
N VAL A 130 3.35 2.90 6.91
CA VAL A 130 3.01 3.85 5.84
C VAL A 130 2.69 5.19 6.50
N THR A 131 3.34 6.27 6.05
CA THR A 131 3.17 7.60 6.65
C THR A 131 3.09 8.70 5.59
N ASN A 132 2.40 9.78 5.94
CA ASN A 132 2.43 11.04 5.19
C ASN A 132 3.65 11.92 5.54
N GLY A 133 4.41 11.57 6.55
CA GLY A 133 5.64 12.24 6.97
C GLY A 133 5.45 13.53 7.77
N LEU A 134 4.23 14.09 7.90
CA LEU A 134 4.01 15.41 8.49
C LEU A 134 4.52 15.53 9.94
N TYR A 135 4.39 14.47 10.74
CA TYR A 135 4.84 14.41 12.14
C TYR A 135 6.13 13.62 12.33
N MET A 136 6.85 13.30 11.25
CA MET A 136 8.14 12.65 11.32
C MET A 136 9.24 13.66 11.67
N THR A 137 9.65 13.72 12.90
CA THR A 137 10.83 14.47 13.35
C THR A 137 12.05 13.55 13.44
N ARG A 138 13.26 14.11 13.42
CA ARG A 138 14.51 13.33 13.57
C ARG A 138 14.55 12.57 14.92
N GLU A 139 14.06 13.17 15.97
CA GLU A 139 13.96 12.52 17.29
C GLU A 139 12.97 11.36 17.25
N ARG A 140 11.77 11.56 16.66
CA ARG A 140 10.77 10.52 16.56
C ARG A 140 11.24 9.36 15.67
N PHE A 141 11.92 9.67 14.56
CA PHE A 141 12.50 8.64 13.70
C PHE A 141 13.52 7.77 14.45
N ARG A 142 14.40 8.37 15.25
CA ARG A 142 15.34 7.61 16.10
C ARG A 142 14.63 6.70 17.10
N ARG A 143 13.56 7.18 17.76
CA ARG A 143 12.77 6.33 18.67
C ARG A 143 12.09 5.17 17.94
N LEU A 144 11.55 5.41 16.74
CA LEU A 144 10.97 4.36 15.91
C LEU A 144 12.01 3.32 15.49
N LEU A 145 13.21 3.73 15.10
CA LEU A 145 14.33 2.81 14.83
C LEU A 145 14.67 1.97 16.06
N ALA A 146 14.76 2.60 17.25
CA ALA A 146 15.02 1.90 18.52
C ALA A 146 13.89 0.93 18.90
N SER A 147 12.67 1.14 18.39
CA SER A 147 11.54 0.22 18.56
C SER A 147 11.47 -0.90 17.51
N GLY A 148 12.48 -1.01 16.64
CA GLY A 148 12.59 -2.07 15.66
C GLY A 148 11.95 -1.76 14.30
N LEU A 149 11.73 -0.49 13.95
CA LEU A 149 11.23 -0.12 12.62
C LEU A 149 12.20 -0.59 11.52
N HIS A 150 11.75 -1.49 10.62
CA HIS A 150 12.56 -2.05 9.55
C HIS A 150 12.43 -1.29 8.23
N THR A 151 11.24 -0.77 7.95
CA THR A 151 11.00 -0.05 6.70
C THR A 151 9.86 0.96 6.84
N ALA A 152 9.87 1.96 5.98
CA ALA A 152 8.78 2.91 5.87
C ALA A 152 8.42 3.19 4.41
N THR A 153 7.15 3.51 4.18
CA THR A 153 6.66 4.08 2.94
C THR A 153 6.24 5.52 3.20
N VAL A 154 6.80 6.46 2.44
CA VAL A 154 6.45 7.89 2.54
C VAL A 154 5.64 8.31 1.33
N SER A 155 4.55 9.01 1.57
CA SER A 155 3.69 9.54 0.50
C SER A 155 4.21 10.87 -0.02
N LEU A 156 4.41 10.98 -1.35
CA LEU A 156 4.77 12.23 -2.03
C LEU A 156 4.14 12.28 -3.43
N ASP A 157 3.10 13.10 -3.64
CA ASP A 157 2.24 13.03 -4.83
C ASP A 157 2.59 14.04 -5.92
N GLY A 158 3.63 14.81 -5.73
CA GLY A 158 4.08 15.86 -6.65
C GLY A 158 4.95 16.89 -5.96
N PHE A 159 5.18 18.02 -6.59
CA PHE A 159 5.86 19.16 -5.99
C PHE A 159 4.94 19.96 -5.06
N ALA A 160 5.48 20.97 -4.39
CA ALA A 160 4.81 21.67 -3.29
C ALA A 160 3.36 22.10 -3.60
N ALA A 161 3.12 22.73 -4.76
CA ALA A 161 1.78 23.16 -5.13
C ALA A 161 0.80 21.99 -5.25
N ASP A 162 1.18 20.96 -6.03
CA ASP A 162 0.32 19.80 -6.32
C ASP A 162 0.17 18.90 -5.10
N HIS A 163 1.28 18.65 -4.38
CA HIS A 163 1.25 17.81 -3.18
C HIS A 163 0.41 18.45 -2.07
N ASN A 164 0.64 19.73 -1.78
CA ASN A 164 -0.08 20.45 -0.73
C ASN A 164 -1.59 20.56 -1.06
N TRP A 165 -1.93 20.79 -2.32
CA TRP A 165 -3.31 20.77 -2.82
C TRP A 165 -3.95 19.39 -2.62
N MET A 166 -3.24 18.32 -2.99
CA MET A 166 -3.71 16.95 -2.87
C MET A 166 -3.92 16.53 -1.40
N ARG A 167 -3.00 16.95 -0.52
CA ARG A 167 -2.98 16.61 0.90
C ARG A 167 -3.80 17.55 1.79
N GLY A 168 -4.19 18.72 1.28
CA GLY A 168 -4.98 19.71 2.02
C GLY A 168 -4.19 20.38 3.16
N ASN A 169 -2.86 20.52 3.01
CA ASN A 169 -2.01 21.13 4.03
C ASN A 169 -0.78 21.79 3.39
N PRO A 170 -0.53 23.09 3.64
CA PRO A 170 0.57 23.84 3.02
C PRO A 170 1.98 23.41 3.43
N GLN A 171 2.13 22.67 4.53
CA GLN A 171 3.42 22.18 5.04
C GLN A 171 3.71 20.74 4.62
N SER A 172 2.74 20.05 3.99
CA SER A 172 2.82 18.61 3.75
C SER A 172 4.02 18.22 2.88
N PHE A 173 4.31 19.01 1.84
CA PHE A 173 5.44 18.74 0.95
C PHE A 173 6.79 18.85 1.67
N GLU A 174 7.01 19.95 2.36
CA GLU A 174 8.28 20.18 3.06
C GLU A 174 8.55 19.08 4.10
N ARG A 175 7.55 18.74 4.89
CA ARG A 175 7.64 17.69 5.92
C ARG A 175 7.87 16.31 5.35
N ALA A 176 7.17 15.96 4.25
CA ALA A 176 7.41 14.69 3.57
C ALA A 176 8.84 14.61 3.00
N VAL A 177 9.33 15.70 2.40
CA VAL A 177 10.72 15.77 1.88
C VAL A 177 11.74 15.68 3.02
N GLU A 178 11.52 16.34 4.16
CA GLU A 178 12.37 16.20 5.35
C GLU A 178 12.41 14.76 5.85
N ALA A 179 11.24 14.08 5.92
CA ALA A 179 11.16 12.68 6.31
C ALA A 179 11.94 11.77 5.34
N ILE A 180 11.80 11.99 4.03
CA ILE A 180 12.54 11.25 3.00
C ILE A 180 14.05 11.44 3.16
N LYS A 181 14.52 12.67 3.35
CA LYS A 181 15.95 12.97 3.58
C LYS A 181 16.49 12.23 4.80
N MET A 182 15.77 12.30 5.94
CA MET A 182 16.18 11.61 7.16
C MET A 182 16.31 10.09 6.95
N MET A 183 15.37 9.48 6.21
CA MET A 183 15.40 8.06 5.90
C MET A 183 16.52 7.70 4.92
N ALA A 184 16.83 8.58 3.96
CA ALA A 184 17.92 8.39 3.01
C ALA A 184 19.31 8.50 3.65
N GLU A 185 19.43 9.31 4.71
CA GLU A 185 20.66 9.50 5.50
C GLU A 185 20.92 8.31 6.46
N GLU A 186 19.89 7.49 6.79
CA GLU A 186 20.04 6.41 7.75
C GLU A 186 20.69 5.18 7.11
N PRO A 187 21.86 4.75 7.57
CA PRO A 187 22.58 3.64 6.96
C PRO A 187 21.80 2.32 7.04
N GLY A 188 21.61 1.68 5.90
CA GLY A 188 20.92 0.38 5.81
C GLY A 188 19.40 0.44 5.94
N PHE A 189 18.79 1.59 6.23
CA PHE A 189 17.35 1.70 6.31
C PHE A 189 16.70 1.57 4.92
N VAL A 190 15.67 0.73 4.85
CA VAL A 190 14.94 0.48 3.61
C VAL A 190 13.63 1.27 3.63
N PHE A 191 13.46 2.12 2.62
CA PHE A 191 12.22 2.84 2.45
C PHE A 191 11.85 3.00 0.98
N ASP A 192 10.62 3.34 0.71
CA ASP A 192 10.16 3.73 -0.61
C ASP A 192 9.26 4.97 -0.57
N VAL A 193 9.15 5.62 -1.70
CA VAL A 193 8.21 6.71 -1.91
C VAL A 193 7.03 6.20 -2.72
N VAL A 194 5.82 6.61 -2.32
CA VAL A 194 4.58 6.32 -3.04
C VAL A 194 3.98 7.61 -3.57
N THR A 195 3.62 7.61 -4.85
CA THR A 195 2.96 8.71 -5.55
C THR A 195 1.62 8.27 -6.10
N CYS A 196 0.52 8.90 -5.68
CA CYS A 196 -0.78 8.78 -6.32
C CYS A 196 -0.86 9.76 -7.49
N VAL A 197 -0.60 9.25 -8.70
CA VAL A 197 -0.55 10.06 -9.92
C VAL A 197 -1.94 10.52 -10.31
N ASN A 198 -2.08 11.80 -10.58
CA ASN A 198 -3.29 12.47 -11.03
C ASN A 198 -2.98 13.41 -12.21
N LYS A 199 -3.98 14.12 -12.73
CA LYS A 199 -3.80 15.02 -13.87
C LYS A 199 -2.74 16.11 -13.64
N HIS A 200 -2.60 16.61 -12.40
CA HIS A 200 -1.65 17.67 -12.07
C HIS A 200 -0.21 17.15 -12.04
N SER A 201 0.02 16.00 -11.38
CA SER A 201 1.37 15.46 -11.20
C SER A 201 1.89 14.67 -12.42
N TYR A 202 0.98 14.15 -13.28
CA TYR A 202 1.35 13.32 -14.42
C TYR A 202 2.40 13.97 -15.34
N MET A 203 2.21 15.25 -15.69
CA MET A 203 3.09 15.97 -16.63
C MET A 203 4.50 16.19 -16.11
N ARG A 204 4.72 16.03 -14.80
CA ARG A 204 5.98 16.33 -14.13
C ARG A 204 6.69 15.09 -13.57
N LEU A 205 6.33 13.89 -14.03
CA LEU A 205 6.93 12.64 -13.53
C LEU A 205 8.44 12.55 -13.80
N GLU A 206 8.95 13.10 -14.92
CA GLU A 206 10.40 13.14 -15.18
C GLU A 206 11.12 14.05 -14.19
N GLU A 207 10.60 15.25 -13.94
CA GLU A 207 11.16 16.16 -12.94
C GLU A 207 11.12 15.54 -11.54
N MET A 208 10.01 14.85 -11.21
CA MET A 208 9.84 14.15 -9.94
C MET A 208 10.85 13.01 -9.78
N LYS A 209 11.14 12.25 -10.85
CA LYS A 209 12.18 11.22 -10.86
C LYS A 209 13.55 11.81 -10.49
N GLU A 210 13.97 12.86 -11.17
CA GLU A 210 15.26 13.51 -10.91
C GLU A 210 15.31 14.11 -9.48
N PHE A 211 14.22 14.68 -9.02
CA PHE A 211 14.10 15.17 -7.66
C PHE A 211 14.25 14.05 -6.62
N LEU A 212 13.55 12.94 -6.79
CA LEU A 212 13.66 11.77 -5.88
C LEU A 212 15.08 11.17 -5.88
N LEU A 213 15.71 11.11 -7.05
CA LEU A 213 17.11 10.68 -7.16
C LEU A 213 18.05 11.61 -6.40
N SER A 214 17.85 12.93 -6.47
CA SER A 214 18.64 13.93 -5.75
C SER A 214 18.50 13.82 -4.22
N LEU A 215 17.36 13.25 -3.74
CA LEU A 215 17.12 12.97 -2.32
C LEU A 215 17.65 11.59 -1.89
N GLY A 216 18.27 10.81 -2.79
CA GLY A 216 18.78 9.48 -2.48
C GLY A 216 17.72 8.37 -2.47
N VAL A 217 16.53 8.61 -3.01
CA VAL A 217 15.46 7.60 -3.09
C VAL A 217 15.84 6.50 -4.08
N LYS A 218 15.80 5.25 -3.63
CA LYS A 218 16.14 4.07 -4.44
C LYS A 218 14.92 3.32 -4.97
N ARG A 219 13.75 3.52 -4.35
CA ARG A 219 12.51 2.81 -4.69
C ARG A 219 11.33 3.79 -4.76
N TRP A 220 10.58 3.73 -5.85
CA TRP A 220 9.44 4.60 -6.10
C TRP A 220 8.28 3.80 -6.68
N ARG A 221 7.14 3.79 -5.97
CA ARG A 221 5.91 3.16 -6.46
C ARG A 221 4.91 4.22 -6.92
N LEU A 222 4.32 3.99 -8.08
CA LEU A 222 3.27 4.84 -8.61
C LEU A 222 1.93 4.11 -8.53
N PHE A 223 0.92 4.82 -8.10
CA PHE A 223 -0.48 4.39 -8.10
C PHE A 223 -1.29 5.40 -8.88
N THR A 224 -2.43 5.01 -9.42
CA THR A 224 -3.45 5.95 -9.84
C THR A 224 -4.44 6.16 -8.70
N VAL A 225 -5.24 7.22 -8.76
CA VAL A 225 -6.20 7.50 -7.70
C VAL A 225 -7.44 6.62 -7.89
N PHE A 226 -7.76 5.79 -6.90
CA PHE A 226 -8.99 5.02 -6.89
C PHE A 226 -10.18 5.93 -6.59
N PRO A 227 -11.28 5.82 -7.35
CA PRO A 227 -12.49 6.62 -7.16
C PRO A 227 -13.36 6.08 -6.00
N VAL A 228 -12.78 6.04 -4.78
CA VAL A 228 -13.46 5.62 -3.54
C VAL A 228 -13.27 6.67 -2.45
N GLY A 229 -14.12 6.68 -1.45
CA GLY A 229 -14.09 7.67 -0.39
C GLY A 229 -14.23 9.09 -0.93
N ARG A 230 -13.32 10.01 -0.53
CA ARG A 230 -13.32 11.40 -1.01
C ARG A 230 -13.04 11.51 -2.51
N ALA A 231 -12.18 10.65 -3.04
CA ALA A 231 -11.82 10.65 -4.46
C ALA A 231 -13.00 10.29 -5.40
N ALA A 232 -14.03 9.60 -4.91
CA ALA A 232 -15.21 9.26 -5.70
C ALA A 232 -15.96 10.49 -6.25
N LYS A 233 -15.82 11.63 -5.57
CA LYS A 233 -16.51 12.89 -5.88
C LYS A 233 -15.61 13.90 -6.61
N ASP A 234 -14.35 13.53 -6.91
CA ASP A 234 -13.36 14.44 -7.47
C ASP A 234 -12.81 13.93 -8.82
N PRO A 235 -13.45 14.32 -9.94
CA PRO A 235 -13.03 13.88 -11.27
C PRO A 235 -11.68 14.46 -11.72
N GLU A 236 -11.17 15.51 -11.06
CA GLU A 236 -9.85 16.09 -11.37
C GLU A 236 -8.71 15.14 -11.01
N LEU A 237 -8.98 14.22 -10.08
CA LEU A 237 -8.00 13.22 -9.66
C LEU A 237 -7.82 12.06 -10.66
N GLN A 238 -8.77 11.91 -11.59
CA GLN A 238 -8.77 10.77 -12.52
C GLN A 238 -7.96 11.06 -13.77
N LEU A 239 -7.07 10.14 -14.13
CA LEU A 239 -6.32 10.19 -15.38
C LEU A 239 -7.21 9.82 -16.58
N SER A 240 -6.98 10.44 -17.73
CA SER A 240 -7.49 9.94 -19.00
C SER A 240 -6.82 8.59 -19.36
N ASN A 241 -7.43 7.82 -20.26
CA ASN A 241 -6.82 6.59 -20.76
C ASN A 241 -5.46 6.84 -21.44
N ARG A 242 -5.30 8.01 -22.08
CA ARG A 242 -4.03 8.43 -22.69
C ARG A 242 -2.96 8.67 -21.62
N ASP A 243 -3.31 9.42 -20.58
CA ASP A 243 -2.36 9.76 -19.51
C ASP A 243 -1.99 8.51 -18.69
N PHE A 244 -2.97 7.62 -18.45
CA PHE A 244 -2.71 6.33 -17.82
C PHE A 244 -1.67 5.50 -18.61
N ARG A 245 -1.82 5.42 -19.94
CA ARG A 245 -0.78 4.80 -20.79
C ARG A 245 0.56 5.51 -20.67
N GLY A 246 0.54 6.84 -20.65
CA GLY A 246 1.75 7.64 -20.45
C GLY A 246 2.47 7.31 -19.14
N VAL A 247 1.74 7.05 -18.04
CA VAL A 247 2.31 6.56 -16.78
C VAL A 247 2.96 5.19 -16.97
N MET A 248 2.31 4.25 -17.67
CA MET A 248 2.89 2.93 -17.92
C MET A 248 4.17 3.01 -18.74
N GLU A 249 4.18 3.81 -19.82
CA GLU A 249 5.37 4.02 -20.64
C GLU A 249 6.50 4.73 -19.86
N PHE A 250 6.15 5.68 -19.00
CA PHE A 250 7.10 6.31 -18.09
C PHE A 250 7.75 5.27 -17.17
N ILE A 251 6.97 4.44 -16.49
CA ILE A 251 7.49 3.40 -15.58
C ILE A 251 8.40 2.43 -16.36
N LYS A 252 7.93 1.92 -17.49
CA LYS A 252 8.70 1.00 -18.35
C LYS A 252 10.05 1.59 -18.76
N ARG A 253 10.09 2.85 -19.18
CA ARG A 253 11.32 3.56 -19.56
C ARG A 253 12.23 3.75 -18.35
N THR A 254 11.72 4.25 -17.23
CA THR A 254 12.47 4.47 -15.98
C THR A 254 13.08 3.17 -15.43
N ARG A 255 12.34 2.07 -15.51
CA ARG A 255 12.86 0.75 -15.12
C ARG A 255 14.01 0.30 -16.03
N LYS A 256 13.93 0.58 -17.33
CA LYS A 256 15.00 0.27 -18.30
C LYS A 256 16.25 1.13 -18.07
N GLU A 257 16.09 2.37 -17.63
CA GLU A 257 17.20 3.25 -17.23
C GLU A 257 17.96 2.71 -16.01
N GLY A 258 17.27 2.06 -15.08
CA GLY A 258 17.86 1.39 -13.91
C GLY A 258 18.38 2.32 -12.81
N ARG A 259 18.13 3.64 -12.87
CA ARG A 259 18.62 4.62 -11.89
C ARG A 259 17.82 4.63 -10.58
N ILE A 260 16.53 4.34 -10.67
CA ILE A 260 15.61 4.20 -9.55
C ILE A 260 14.69 3.01 -9.80
N LYS A 261 14.50 2.15 -8.78
CA LYS A 261 13.59 1.01 -8.90
C LYS A 261 12.13 1.49 -8.84
N THR A 262 11.51 1.59 -10.01
CA THR A 262 10.13 2.07 -10.13
C THR A 262 9.19 0.90 -10.38
N ALA A 263 7.98 0.96 -9.81
CA ALA A 263 6.95 -0.05 -10.04
C ALA A 263 5.55 0.60 -10.01
N TYR A 264 4.63 0.04 -10.82
CA TYR A 264 3.22 0.32 -10.69
C TYR A 264 2.63 -0.45 -9.50
N GLY A 265 1.73 0.16 -8.76
CA GLY A 265 1.09 -0.43 -7.60
C GLY A 265 0.15 -1.61 -7.92
N CYS A 266 -0.57 -2.09 -6.91
CA CYS A 266 -1.41 -3.28 -7.02
C CYS A 266 -2.81 -2.98 -7.57
N GLU A 267 -2.92 -2.42 -8.78
CA GLU A 267 -4.18 -1.98 -9.38
C GLU A 267 -4.56 -2.79 -10.64
N GLY A 268 -4.65 -4.10 -10.52
CA GLY A 268 -5.15 -4.98 -11.58
C GLY A 268 -4.10 -5.42 -12.60
N PHE A 269 -4.52 -6.31 -13.48
CA PHE A 269 -3.70 -6.85 -14.56
C PHE A 269 -3.66 -5.90 -15.75
N LEU A 270 -2.48 -5.63 -16.28
CA LEU A 270 -2.20 -4.60 -17.27
C LEU A 270 -1.83 -5.13 -18.67
N GLY A 271 -2.14 -6.40 -18.95
CA GLY A 271 -1.91 -6.98 -20.27
C GLY A 271 -0.42 -6.97 -20.65
N ASN A 272 -0.09 -6.38 -21.79
CA ASN A 272 1.29 -6.34 -22.30
C ASN A 272 2.28 -5.53 -21.45
N TYR A 273 1.81 -4.74 -20.47
CA TYR A 273 2.70 -4.05 -19.54
C TYR A 273 3.19 -4.91 -18.38
N GLU A 274 2.59 -6.10 -18.15
CA GLU A 274 3.03 -6.99 -17.09
C GLU A 274 4.48 -7.44 -17.30
N GLY A 275 5.27 -7.41 -16.23
CA GLY A 275 6.71 -7.66 -16.28
C GLY A 275 7.55 -6.44 -16.70
N ASP A 276 6.96 -5.45 -17.38
CA ASP A 276 7.64 -4.20 -17.76
C ASP A 276 7.46 -3.10 -16.71
N VAL A 277 6.30 -3.06 -16.05
CA VAL A 277 5.95 -2.01 -15.06
C VAL A 277 6.01 -2.49 -13.61
N ARG A 278 6.26 -3.77 -13.38
CA ARG A 278 6.47 -4.40 -12.06
C ARG A 278 7.32 -5.65 -12.18
N ASP A 279 7.83 -6.17 -11.06
CA ASP A 279 8.78 -7.29 -11.07
C ASP A 279 8.14 -8.65 -11.37
N HIS A 280 6.83 -8.75 -11.26
CA HIS A 280 6.05 -9.99 -11.45
C HIS A 280 4.74 -9.69 -12.18
N PHE A 281 4.12 -10.71 -12.74
CA PHE A 281 2.76 -10.59 -13.26
C PHE A 281 1.79 -10.38 -12.10
N PHE A 282 0.82 -9.49 -12.30
CA PHE A 282 -0.13 -9.15 -11.27
C PHE A 282 -0.96 -10.36 -10.82
N HIS A 283 -0.96 -10.57 -9.53
CA HIS A 283 -1.87 -11.45 -8.83
C HIS A 283 -2.22 -10.78 -7.50
N CYS A 284 -3.51 -10.53 -7.28
CA CYS A 284 -3.95 -9.91 -6.04
C CYS A 284 -3.64 -10.83 -4.86
N GLN A 285 -2.87 -10.35 -3.91
CA GLN A 285 -2.42 -11.11 -2.73
C GLN A 285 -3.40 -11.04 -1.55
N ALA A 286 -4.47 -10.24 -1.67
CA ALA A 286 -5.49 -10.12 -0.64
C ALA A 286 -6.12 -11.49 -0.31
N GLY A 287 -6.10 -11.89 0.94
CA GLY A 287 -6.59 -13.17 1.44
C GLY A 287 -5.76 -14.39 1.03
N VAL A 288 -4.66 -14.21 0.29
CA VAL A 288 -3.74 -15.28 -0.16
C VAL A 288 -2.44 -15.26 0.64
N SER A 289 -1.78 -14.12 0.70
CA SER A 289 -0.58 -13.90 1.52
C SER A 289 -0.62 -12.57 2.28
N VAL A 290 -1.70 -11.81 2.13
CA VAL A 290 -1.94 -10.52 2.79
C VAL A 290 -3.24 -10.59 3.55
N GLY A 291 -3.18 -10.31 4.86
CA GLY A 291 -4.31 -10.11 5.75
C GLY A 291 -4.30 -8.70 6.35
N SER A 292 -5.40 -8.30 6.95
CA SER A 292 -5.55 -6.99 7.58
C SER A 292 -6.47 -7.06 8.80
N VAL A 293 -6.13 -6.32 9.84
CA VAL A 293 -6.99 -6.03 10.99
C VAL A 293 -7.31 -4.55 10.97
N LEU A 294 -8.58 -4.21 10.88
CA LEU A 294 -9.07 -2.84 10.87
C LEU A 294 -9.24 -2.32 12.31
N VAL A 295 -9.36 -1.01 12.45
CA VAL A 295 -9.40 -0.34 13.77
C VAL A 295 -10.54 -0.80 14.67
N ASP A 296 -11.65 -1.25 14.10
CA ASP A 296 -12.84 -1.78 14.78
C ASP A 296 -12.74 -3.30 15.06
N GLY A 297 -11.58 -3.89 14.82
CA GLY A 297 -11.33 -5.32 14.97
C GLY A 297 -11.76 -6.17 13.79
N ALA A 298 -12.34 -5.61 12.75
CA ALA A 298 -12.72 -6.38 11.56
C ALA A 298 -11.49 -7.03 10.89
N ILE A 299 -11.60 -8.31 10.57
CA ILE A 299 -10.60 -9.08 9.84
C ILE A 299 -10.91 -8.95 8.35
N SER A 300 -10.00 -8.32 7.61
CA SER A 300 -10.13 -8.06 6.17
C SER A 300 -8.95 -8.64 5.39
N ALA A 301 -9.12 -8.80 4.09
CA ALA A 301 -8.08 -9.32 3.21
C ALA A 301 -7.03 -8.27 2.81
N CYS A 302 -7.39 -6.98 2.89
CA CYS A 302 -6.51 -5.88 2.48
C CYS A 302 -7.02 -4.57 3.12
N PRO A 303 -6.15 -3.67 3.58
CA PRO A 303 -6.56 -2.39 4.18
C PRO A 303 -7.29 -1.47 3.20
N SER A 304 -7.17 -1.71 1.89
CA SER A 304 -7.89 -0.95 0.85
C SER A 304 -9.33 -1.41 0.63
N ILE A 305 -9.73 -2.56 1.19
CA ILE A 305 -11.11 -3.08 1.07
C ILE A 305 -11.93 -2.48 2.22
N ARG A 306 -12.76 -1.51 1.86
CA ARG A 306 -13.66 -0.80 2.75
C ARG A 306 -15.11 -1.06 2.33
N ALA A 307 -15.58 -2.27 2.51
CA ALA A 307 -16.96 -2.67 2.22
C ALA A 307 -17.42 -3.66 3.28
N ASP A 308 -18.71 -3.97 3.33
CA ASP A 308 -19.29 -5.03 4.14
C ASP A 308 -18.84 -6.42 3.66
N TYR A 309 -17.52 -6.64 3.66
CA TYR A 309 -16.87 -7.81 3.11
C TYR A 309 -15.70 -8.25 4.00
N HIS A 310 -16.01 -8.39 5.29
CA HIS A 310 -15.07 -8.83 6.30
C HIS A 310 -15.27 -10.32 6.60
N GLN A 311 -14.17 -11.02 6.91
CA GLN A 311 -14.18 -12.45 7.14
C GLN A 311 -14.48 -12.82 8.60
N GLY A 312 -14.30 -11.87 9.51
CA GLY A 312 -14.53 -12.04 10.95
C GLY A 312 -14.19 -10.76 11.71
N ASN A 313 -14.11 -10.90 13.04
CA ASN A 313 -13.73 -9.80 13.92
C ASN A 313 -12.92 -10.35 15.11
N ILE A 314 -11.76 -9.75 15.43
CA ILE A 314 -10.82 -10.22 16.46
C ILE A 314 -11.41 -10.26 17.89
N TYR A 315 -12.51 -9.56 18.11
CA TYR A 315 -13.23 -9.57 19.39
C TYR A 315 -14.19 -10.78 19.52
N LYS A 316 -14.36 -11.58 18.46
CA LYS A 316 -15.27 -12.71 18.40
C LYS A 316 -14.63 -13.98 17.86
N ASP A 317 -13.61 -13.82 17.01
CA ASP A 317 -13.00 -14.90 16.25
C ASP A 317 -11.49 -14.93 16.52
N ASP A 318 -10.88 -16.12 16.47
CA ASP A 318 -9.44 -16.26 16.37
C ASP A 318 -8.97 -15.89 14.96
N PHE A 319 -7.88 -15.11 14.87
CA PHE A 319 -7.41 -14.60 13.58
C PHE A 319 -6.98 -15.73 12.63
N MET A 320 -6.23 -16.73 13.14
CA MET A 320 -5.72 -17.82 12.29
C MET A 320 -6.81 -18.82 11.92
N GLU A 321 -7.83 -19.01 12.75
CA GLU A 321 -9.03 -19.78 12.35
C GLU A 321 -9.75 -19.10 11.19
N VAL A 322 -9.95 -17.78 11.27
CA VAL A 322 -10.54 -16.99 10.18
C VAL A 322 -9.66 -17.07 8.94
N TRP A 323 -8.35 -16.85 9.08
CA TRP A 323 -7.38 -16.90 7.98
C TRP A 323 -7.45 -18.25 7.25
N ASN A 324 -7.45 -19.33 7.96
CA ASN A 324 -7.44 -20.67 7.35
C ASN A 324 -8.79 -21.06 6.72
N ASN A 325 -9.91 -20.63 7.32
CA ASN A 325 -11.22 -21.22 7.02
C ASN A 325 -12.22 -20.26 6.35
N LYS A 326 -12.01 -18.93 6.36
CA LYS A 326 -13.04 -17.97 5.88
C LYS A 326 -12.59 -17.12 4.68
N TYR A 327 -11.44 -17.41 4.06
CA TYR A 327 -10.92 -16.65 2.93
C TYR A 327 -11.12 -17.30 1.56
N GLN A 328 -11.95 -18.34 1.46
CA GLN A 328 -12.27 -19.01 0.19
C GLN A 328 -12.70 -18.04 -0.92
N PRO A 329 -13.53 -16.99 -0.67
CA PRO A 329 -13.90 -16.05 -1.72
C PRO A 329 -12.74 -15.30 -2.38
N TYR A 330 -11.58 -15.23 -1.70
CA TYR A 330 -10.34 -14.66 -2.24
C TYR A 330 -9.42 -15.71 -2.88
N ARG A 331 -9.56 -16.97 -2.52
CA ARG A 331 -8.69 -18.09 -2.91
C ARG A 331 -9.31 -18.96 -4.00
N ASP A 332 -10.62 -19.05 -4.02
CA ASP A 332 -11.36 -19.78 -5.05
C ASP A 332 -11.47 -18.90 -6.31
N ARG A 333 -10.45 -19.00 -7.16
CA ARG A 333 -10.31 -18.21 -8.38
C ARG A 333 -10.21 -19.12 -9.57
N GLU A 334 -11.23 -19.07 -10.43
CA GLU A 334 -11.16 -19.68 -11.75
C GLU A 334 -10.30 -18.82 -12.70
N TRP A 335 -9.39 -19.47 -13.40
CA TRP A 335 -8.47 -18.83 -14.36
C TRP A 335 -8.82 -19.25 -15.79
#